data_5c58ed8454de5375d190e855c44e3c53
#
_entry.id   5c58ed8454de5375d190e855c44e3c53
#
_cell.length_a   1.000
_cell.length_b   1.000
_cell.length_c   1.000
_cell.angle_alpha   90.00
_cell.angle_beta   90.00
_cell.angle_gamma   90.00
#
_symmetry.space_group_name_H-M   'P 1'
#
loop_
_entity.id
_entity.type
_entity.pdbx_description
1 polymer ?
#
loop_
_entity_poly.entity_id
_entity_poly.type
_entity_poly.pdbx_seq_one_letter_code
_entity_poly.pdbx_strand_id
1 'polypeptide(L)' 'EGDPTSKELEFGDVLFTLVNVARKEKIDPETALRATCRKFRDRWAFMEGAAWALGKHIEDLSMDELQELWDQAKRG' A
#
# COMPACT_ATOMS: atom_id res chain seq x y z
N GLU A 1 -20.14 -17.65 6.87
CA GLU A 1 -18.78 -17.97 7.20
C GLU A 1 -18.50 -19.42 7.06
N GLY A 2 -17.75 -19.82 6.17
CA GLY A 2 -17.26 -21.16 6.05
C GLY A 2 -15.81 -21.22 6.48
N ASP A 3 -15.23 -22.35 6.23
CA ASP A 3 -13.80 -22.50 6.48
C ASP A 3 -13.00 -21.67 5.49
N PRO A 4 -11.84 -21.15 5.91
CA PRO A 4 -10.98 -20.41 4.99
C PRO A 4 -10.55 -21.27 3.81
N THR A 5 -10.43 -20.64 2.65
CA THR A 5 -9.92 -21.33 1.48
C THR A 5 -8.41 -21.58 1.63
N SER A 6 -7.87 -22.45 0.75
CA SER A 6 -6.42 -22.67 0.74
C SER A 6 -5.67 -21.38 0.48
N LYS A 7 -6.21 -20.54 -0.39
CA LYS A 7 -5.57 -19.27 -0.71
C LYS A 7 -5.51 -18.35 0.52
N GLU A 8 -6.61 -18.32 1.27
CA GLU A 8 -6.65 -17.51 2.49
C GLU A 8 -5.64 -18.03 3.52
N LEU A 9 -5.54 -19.34 3.66
CA LEU A 9 -4.60 -19.92 4.61
C LEU A 9 -3.16 -19.64 4.21
N GLU A 10 -2.86 -19.72 2.92
CA GLU A 10 -1.51 -19.41 2.44
C GLU A 10 -1.18 -17.95 2.68
N PHE A 11 -2.14 -17.08 2.45
CA PHE A 11 -1.93 -15.65 2.71
C PHE A 11 -1.68 -15.42 4.21
N GLY A 12 -2.46 -16.12 5.05
CA GLY A 12 -2.27 -16.04 6.49
C GLY A 12 -0.89 -16.51 6.91
N ASP A 13 -0.38 -17.55 6.25
CA ASP A 13 0.96 -18.06 6.54
C ASP A 13 2.02 -17.00 6.25
N VAL A 14 1.85 -16.28 5.16
CA VAL A 14 2.79 -15.19 4.82
C VAL A 14 2.75 -14.12 5.91
N LEU A 15 1.56 -13.73 6.34
CA LEU A 15 1.42 -12.73 7.39
C LEU A 15 2.06 -13.22 8.69
N PHE A 16 1.85 -14.48 9.03
CA PHE A 16 2.41 -15.07 10.23
C PHE A 16 3.94 -15.02 10.19
N THR A 17 4.51 -15.34 9.03
CA THR A 17 5.96 -15.30 8.85
C THR A 17 6.48 -13.89 9.04
N LEU A 18 5.78 -12.91 8.47
CA LEU A 18 6.18 -11.51 8.60
C LEU A 18 6.13 -11.04 10.04
N VAL A 19 5.10 -11.47 10.78
CA VAL A 19 5.01 -11.12 12.20
C VAL A 19 6.19 -11.70 12.96
N ASN A 20 6.58 -12.93 12.65
CA ASN A 20 7.73 -13.54 13.31
C ASN A 20 9.03 -12.81 13.00
N VAL A 21 9.20 -12.37 11.76
CA VAL A 21 10.37 -11.57 11.40
C VAL A 21 10.37 -10.26 12.17
N ALA A 22 9.21 -9.62 12.27
CA ALA A 22 9.10 -8.36 13.02
C ALA A 22 9.51 -8.55 14.48
N ARG A 23 9.03 -9.63 15.10
CA ARG A 23 9.37 -9.92 16.49
C ARG A 23 10.86 -10.11 16.67
N LYS A 24 11.47 -10.82 15.73
CA LYS A 24 12.90 -11.07 15.77
C LYS A 24 13.70 -9.78 15.67
N GLU A 25 13.22 -8.85 14.85
CA GLU A 25 13.86 -7.56 14.65
C GLU A 25 13.41 -6.51 15.64
N LYS A 26 12.57 -6.90 16.60
CA LYS A 26 12.03 -6.01 17.62
C LYS A 26 11.24 -4.86 17.03
N ILE A 27 10.47 -5.16 15.98
CA ILE A 27 9.60 -4.22 15.30
C ILE A 27 8.16 -4.56 15.70
N ASP A 28 7.39 -3.53 16.05
CA ASP A 28 5.95 -3.71 16.28
C ASP A 28 5.27 -3.72 14.92
N PRO A 29 4.77 -4.89 14.47
CA PRO A 29 4.21 -4.96 13.11
C PRO A 29 2.97 -4.10 12.93
N GLU A 30 2.18 -3.92 13.95
CA GLU A 30 0.98 -3.09 13.85
C GLU A 30 1.33 -1.64 13.65
N THR A 31 2.30 -1.14 14.43
CA THR A 31 2.76 0.24 14.29
C THR A 31 3.39 0.46 12.92
N ALA A 32 4.20 -0.51 12.47
CA ALA A 32 4.84 -0.41 11.16
C ALA A 32 3.80 -0.37 10.04
N LEU A 33 2.76 -1.20 10.16
CA LEU A 33 1.71 -1.22 9.14
C LEU A 33 0.93 0.08 9.13
N ARG A 34 0.64 0.64 10.29
CA ARG A 34 -0.06 1.92 10.37
C ARG A 34 0.73 3.02 9.69
N ALA A 35 2.03 3.05 9.93
CA ALA A 35 2.89 4.06 9.31
C ALA A 35 2.90 3.90 7.79
N THR A 36 2.94 2.65 7.32
CA THR A 36 2.91 2.36 5.89
C THR A 36 1.59 2.79 5.27
N CYS A 37 0.47 2.51 5.94
CA CYS A 37 -0.84 2.91 5.43
C CYS A 37 -0.95 4.42 5.33
N ARG A 38 -0.42 5.15 6.32
CA ARG A 38 -0.43 6.60 6.28
C ARG A 38 0.39 7.12 5.11
N LYS A 39 1.55 6.51 4.89
CA LYS A 39 2.42 6.89 3.79
C LYS A 39 1.73 6.69 2.44
N PHE A 40 1.08 5.55 2.25
CA PHE A 40 0.36 5.28 1.01
C PHE A 40 -0.83 6.21 0.84
N ARG A 41 -1.52 6.52 1.91
CA ARG A 41 -2.65 7.45 1.85
C ARG A 41 -2.18 8.83 1.41
N ASP A 42 -1.07 9.29 1.97
CA ASP A 42 -0.53 10.60 1.60
C ASP A 42 -0.08 10.63 0.16
N ARG A 43 0.56 9.54 -0.30
CA ARG A 43 0.98 9.46 -1.70
C ARG A 43 -0.21 9.44 -2.65
N TRP A 44 -1.25 8.70 -2.27
CA TRP A 44 -2.45 8.63 -3.11
C TRP A 44 -3.12 9.99 -3.20
N ALA A 45 -3.19 10.72 -2.08
CA ALA A 45 -3.78 12.06 -2.07
C ALA A 45 -2.98 13.00 -2.98
N PHE A 46 -1.66 12.88 -2.96
CA PHE A 46 -0.83 13.67 -3.86
C PHE A 46 -1.14 13.34 -5.32
N MET A 47 -1.26 12.04 -5.62
CA MET A 47 -1.54 11.61 -6.99
C MET A 47 -2.89 12.09 -7.47
N GLU A 48 -3.90 12.02 -6.59
CA GLU A 48 -5.23 12.52 -6.93
C GLU A 48 -5.20 14.01 -7.23
N GLY A 49 -4.50 14.78 -6.40
CA GLY A 49 -4.37 16.20 -6.60
C GLY A 49 -3.66 16.54 -7.90
N ALA A 50 -2.60 15.80 -8.20
CA ALA A 50 -1.84 16.01 -9.44
C ALA A 50 -2.68 15.68 -10.67
N ALA A 51 -3.45 14.60 -10.60
CA ALA A 51 -4.33 14.23 -11.71
C ALA A 51 -5.39 15.32 -11.92
N TRP A 52 -5.96 15.80 -10.83
CA TRP A 52 -6.98 16.84 -10.90
C TRP A 52 -6.42 18.10 -11.54
N ALA A 53 -5.18 18.46 -11.21
CA ALA A 53 -4.52 19.62 -11.78
C ALA A 53 -4.35 19.51 -13.30
N LEU A 54 -4.28 18.27 -13.80
CA LEU A 54 -4.22 18.02 -15.23
C LEU A 54 -5.61 17.93 -15.87
N GLY A 55 -6.66 18.13 -15.09
CA GLY A 55 -8.02 18.05 -15.57
C GLY A 55 -8.51 16.62 -15.75
N LYS A 56 -7.94 15.68 -15.01
CA LYS A 56 -8.29 14.26 -15.11
C LYS A 56 -8.65 13.69 -13.75
N HIS A 57 -9.39 12.60 -13.80
CA HIS A 57 -9.60 11.79 -12.60
C HIS A 57 -8.54 10.71 -12.56
N ILE A 58 -8.13 10.32 -11.35
CA ILE A 58 -7.04 9.38 -11.22
C ILE A 58 -7.36 8.03 -11.87
N GLU A 59 -8.63 7.61 -11.85
CA GLU A 59 -9.02 6.34 -12.46
C GLU A 59 -8.99 6.37 -13.99
N ASP A 60 -8.84 7.55 -14.58
CA ASP A 60 -8.77 7.71 -16.03
C ASP A 60 -7.33 7.72 -16.53
N LEU A 61 -6.36 7.61 -15.64
CA LEU A 61 -4.96 7.66 -16.02
C LEU A 61 -4.49 6.30 -16.53
N SER A 62 -3.56 6.34 -17.48
CA SER A 62 -2.91 5.12 -17.93
C SER A 62 -1.96 4.60 -16.85
N MET A 63 -1.51 3.37 -17.02
CA MET A 63 -0.53 2.81 -16.07
C MET A 63 0.75 3.63 -16.05
N ASP A 64 1.19 4.11 -17.20
CA ASP A 64 2.40 4.92 -17.28
C ASP A 64 2.22 6.23 -16.53
N GLU A 65 1.06 6.86 -16.68
CA GLU A 65 0.77 8.10 -15.97
C GLU A 65 0.70 7.87 -14.48
N LEU A 66 0.09 6.78 -14.06
CA LEU A 66 0.02 6.43 -12.63
C LEU A 66 1.41 6.21 -12.06
N GLN A 67 2.25 5.48 -12.80
CA GLN A 67 3.61 5.22 -12.36
C GLN A 67 4.41 6.51 -12.20
N GLU A 68 4.24 7.42 -13.16
CA GLU A 68 4.93 8.70 -13.09
C GLU A 68 4.53 9.48 -11.84
N LEU A 69 3.23 9.54 -11.55
CA LEU A 69 2.76 10.26 -10.37
C LEU A 69 3.23 9.57 -9.09
N TRP A 70 3.25 8.25 -9.09
CA TRP A 70 3.74 7.49 -7.94
C TRP A 70 5.20 7.83 -7.65
N ASP A 71 6.02 7.89 -8.72
CA ASP A 71 7.42 8.23 -8.57
C ASP A 71 7.60 9.64 -8.05
N GLN A 72 6.76 10.58 -8.52
CA GLN A 72 6.79 11.94 -8.02
C GLN A 72 6.41 12.01 -6.55
N ALA A 73 5.41 11.24 -6.14
CA ALA A 73 4.96 11.20 -4.75
C ALA A 73 6.07 10.68 -3.85
N LYS A 74 6.83 9.71 -4.33
CA LYS A 74 7.93 9.14 -3.55
C LYS A 74 9.06 10.14 -3.35
N ARG A 75 9.26 11.03 -4.32
CA ARG A 75 10.31 12.03 -4.22
C ARG A 75 9.90 13.20 -3.35
N GLY A 76 8.62 13.44 -3.24
CA GLY A 76 8.09 14.51 -2.40
C GLY A 76 7.88 14.04 -0.99
#